data_1f904183ae7049f9eede9a6ff2d0220a
#
_entry.id   1f904183ae7049f9eede9a6ff2d0220a
#
_cell.length_a   1.000
_cell.length_b   1.000
_cell.length_c   1.000
_cell.angle_alpha   90.00
_cell.angle_beta   90.00
_cell.angle_gamma   90.00
#
_symmetry.space_group_name_H-M   'P 1'
#
loop_
_entity.id
_entity.type
_entity.pdbx_description
1 polymer ?
#
loop_
_entity_poly.entity_id
_entity_poly.type
_entity_poly.pdbx_seq_one_letter_code
_entity_poly.pdbx_strand_id
1 'polypeptide(L)'
;MLVDGALTRQASVDGGDVLTLEMGTASPEHQSGPIGTLRFDRLPPGDKTLEIWLPHNELTTLVALRADAPVHAVVESRRRWLHHGSSISQGSNATSPTATWTVRAAAVAGVSLVNLGFGGGALLDPFTARVMRDQPADAISLELGINLVNTDLMRLRALGPAVHGVLDTIRDGHPDTPLLVISPVLCPMHEDTPGPTAVDLSRLSEGRVLFRATGDPAETAAGKLTLDIVRTELARIVAQRQAGDPHMHLLDGRTLYRAADAATLPLPDGLHPDTETHALMADRFAELAFGPGAPLS
;
A
#
# COMPACT_ATOMS: atom_id res chain seq x y z
N MET A 1 -17.96 -2.90 6.93
CA MET A 1 -18.35 -4.20 7.52
C MET A 1 -18.88 -5.11 6.43
N LEU A 2 -18.36 -6.33 6.38
CA LEU A 2 -18.85 -7.39 5.53
C LEU A 2 -19.67 -8.37 6.39
N VAL A 3 -20.70 -8.97 5.80
CA VAL A 3 -21.48 -10.06 6.36
C VAL A 3 -21.36 -11.23 5.39
N ASP A 4 -20.83 -12.35 5.86
CA ASP A 4 -20.56 -13.55 5.06
C ASP A 4 -19.77 -13.25 3.77
N GLY A 5 -18.76 -12.38 3.89
CA GLY A 5 -17.91 -11.94 2.80
C GLY A 5 -18.49 -10.83 1.90
N ALA A 6 -19.77 -10.49 2.03
CA ALA A 6 -20.41 -9.45 1.23
C ALA A 6 -20.38 -8.07 1.94
N LEU A 7 -19.94 -7.03 1.25
CA LEU A 7 -19.95 -5.66 1.78
C LEU A 7 -21.40 -5.22 2.02
N THR A 8 -21.77 -5.07 3.29
CA THR A 8 -23.15 -4.83 3.73
C THR A 8 -23.37 -3.42 4.27
N ARG A 9 -22.39 -2.86 4.97
CA ARG A 9 -22.49 -1.54 5.59
C ARG A 9 -21.15 -0.81 5.53
N GLN A 10 -21.24 0.48 5.29
CA GLN A 10 -20.16 1.46 5.53
C GLN A 10 -20.72 2.55 6.43
N ALA A 11 -19.90 3.03 7.35
CA ALA A 11 -20.27 4.10 8.24
C ALA A 11 -19.02 4.89 8.65
N SER A 12 -19.22 6.17 8.95
CA SER A 12 -18.22 7.04 9.53
C SER A 12 -18.67 7.49 10.92
N VAL A 13 -17.73 7.84 11.77
CA VAL A 13 -18.01 8.43 13.06
C VAL A 13 -17.35 9.80 13.13
N ASP A 14 -18.10 10.77 13.60
CA ASP A 14 -17.57 12.10 13.93
C ASP A 14 -17.09 12.06 15.38
N GLY A 15 -15.83 12.38 15.60
CA GLY A 15 -15.20 12.35 16.93
C GLY A 15 -13.81 11.72 16.89
N GLY A 16 -13.21 11.59 18.07
CA GLY A 16 -11.82 11.19 18.21
C GLY A 16 -10.88 12.38 18.25
N ASP A 17 -9.61 12.08 18.45
CA ASP A 17 -8.58 13.09 18.54
C ASP A 17 -8.30 13.73 17.17
N VAL A 18 -8.01 15.02 17.17
CA VAL A 18 -7.64 15.77 15.97
C VAL A 18 -6.17 16.15 16.07
N LEU A 19 -5.41 15.83 15.03
CA LEU A 19 -4.04 16.26 14.84
C LEU A 19 -4.01 17.37 13.80
N THR A 20 -3.60 18.57 14.21
CA THR A 20 -3.40 19.70 13.30
C THR A 20 -1.91 19.83 12.99
N LEU A 21 -1.56 19.76 11.73
CA LEU A 21 -0.22 19.97 11.22
C LEU A 21 -0.12 21.38 10.63
N GLU A 22 0.59 22.27 11.29
CA GLU A 22 0.94 23.55 10.69
C GLU A 22 2.22 23.42 9.84
N MET A 23 2.12 23.83 8.59
CA MET A 23 3.27 23.85 7.69
C MET A 23 4.36 24.76 8.24
N GLY A 24 5.52 24.20 8.59
CA GLY A 24 6.67 24.93 9.14
C GLY A 24 6.84 24.79 10.64
N THR A 25 5.95 24.12 11.37
CA THR A 25 6.14 23.76 12.77
C THR A 25 6.63 22.32 12.92
N ALA A 26 7.53 22.09 13.90
CA ALA A 26 8.12 20.77 14.13
C ALA A 26 7.21 19.81 14.91
N SER A 27 6.09 20.27 15.44
CA SER A 27 5.22 19.49 16.32
C SER A 27 3.76 19.66 15.92
N PRO A 28 3.03 18.54 15.75
CA PRO A 28 1.58 18.61 15.56
C PRO A 28 0.87 19.11 16.82
N GLU A 29 -0.16 19.91 16.65
CA GLU A 29 -1.08 20.23 17.74
C GLU A 29 -2.08 19.07 17.87
N HIS A 30 -2.19 18.54 19.09
CA HIS A 30 -3.10 17.44 19.42
C HIS A 30 -4.28 17.98 20.23
N GLN A 31 -5.50 17.80 19.73
CA GLN A 31 -6.74 18.11 20.42
C GLN A 31 -7.51 16.81 20.68
N SER A 32 -7.74 16.50 21.96
CA SER A 32 -8.53 15.33 22.33
C SER A 32 -10.01 15.53 22.04
N GLY A 33 -10.63 14.50 21.46
CA GLY A 33 -12.05 14.46 21.14
C GLY A 33 -12.80 13.33 21.84
N PRO A 34 -14.14 13.32 21.78
CA PRO A 34 -14.95 12.28 22.39
C PRO A 34 -14.76 10.93 21.66
N ILE A 35 -14.89 9.82 22.41
CA ILE A 35 -14.91 8.48 21.82
C ILE A 35 -16.11 8.34 20.89
N GLY A 36 -15.86 8.06 19.63
CA GLY A 36 -16.89 7.77 18.65
C GLY A 36 -17.47 6.37 18.81
N THR A 37 -18.73 6.18 18.43
CA THR A 37 -19.38 4.86 18.40
C THR A 37 -20.04 4.63 17.07
N LEU A 38 -19.60 3.57 16.36
CA LEU A 38 -20.28 3.07 15.17
C LEU A 38 -21.27 1.97 15.56
N ARG A 39 -22.48 2.02 15.02
CA ARG A 39 -23.51 1.04 15.25
C ARG A 39 -24.03 0.47 13.92
N PHE A 40 -24.06 -0.84 13.83
CA PHE A 40 -24.55 -1.58 12.67
C PHE A 40 -25.82 -2.32 13.07
N ASP A 41 -26.98 -1.70 12.79
CA ASP A 41 -28.29 -2.24 13.11
C ASP A 41 -28.88 -3.06 11.96
N ARG A 42 -29.87 -3.87 12.28
CA ARG A 42 -30.70 -4.63 11.32
C ARG A 42 -29.84 -5.57 10.46
N LEU A 43 -28.92 -6.26 11.09
CA LEU A 43 -28.19 -7.33 10.41
C LEU A 43 -29.17 -8.51 10.10
N PRO A 44 -28.91 -9.30 9.06
CA PRO A 44 -29.69 -10.49 8.77
C PRO A 44 -29.81 -11.41 10.01
N PRO A 45 -30.93 -12.06 10.26
CA PRO A 45 -31.07 -13.01 11.36
C PRO A 45 -30.21 -14.28 11.14
N GLY A 46 -29.95 -15.01 12.21
CA GLY A 46 -29.16 -16.26 12.19
C GLY A 46 -27.66 -16.08 12.36
N ASP A 47 -26.95 -17.20 12.42
CA ASP A 47 -25.50 -17.23 12.52
C ASP A 47 -24.87 -16.64 11.26
N LYS A 48 -23.82 -15.85 11.43
CA LYS A 48 -23.13 -15.17 10.34
C LYS A 48 -21.70 -14.81 10.72
N THR A 49 -20.85 -14.68 9.72
CA THR A 49 -19.50 -14.12 9.89
C THR A 49 -19.52 -12.62 9.68
N LEU A 50 -18.96 -11.88 10.63
CA LEU A 50 -18.78 -10.42 10.51
C LEU A 50 -17.31 -10.10 10.36
N GLU A 51 -16.97 -9.28 9.37
CA GLU A 51 -15.64 -8.76 9.14
C GLU A 51 -15.70 -7.23 9.14
N ILE A 52 -14.97 -6.59 10.06
CA ILE A 52 -14.96 -5.13 10.21
C ILE A 52 -13.60 -4.61 9.80
N TRP A 53 -13.56 -3.88 8.70
CA TRP A 53 -12.38 -3.15 8.25
C TRP A 53 -12.36 -1.77 8.89
N LEU A 54 -11.27 -1.50 9.63
CA LEU A 54 -11.04 -0.21 10.28
C LEU A 54 -10.52 0.81 9.27
N PRO A 55 -10.56 2.13 9.57
CA PRO A 55 -10.00 3.15 8.70
C PRO A 55 -8.54 2.83 8.34
N HIS A 56 -8.18 3.05 7.08
CA HIS A 56 -6.84 2.76 6.55
C HIS A 56 -5.91 3.99 6.57
N ASN A 57 -6.48 5.17 6.80
CA ASN A 57 -5.80 6.48 6.76
C ASN A 57 -5.86 7.22 8.10
N GLU A 58 -6.23 6.54 9.17
CA GLU A 58 -6.36 7.09 10.51
C GLU A 58 -5.73 6.15 11.54
N LEU A 59 -5.18 6.71 12.60
CA LEU A 59 -4.75 5.93 13.76
C LEU A 59 -5.99 5.54 14.57
N THR A 60 -6.36 4.27 14.55
CA THR A 60 -7.58 3.78 15.19
C THR A 60 -7.27 3.02 16.48
N THR A 61 -7.91 3.43 17.59
CA THR A 61 -7.91 2.69 18.85
C THR A 61 -9.27 2.06 19.08
N LEU A 62 -9.36 0.74 19.07
CA LEU A 62 -10.57 0.01 19.40
C LEU A 62 -10.74 -0.05 20.93
N VAL A 63 -11.74 0.68 21.44
CA VAL A 63 -12.02 0.73 22.89
C VAL A 63 -12.89 -0.44 23.34
N ALA A 64 -13.92 -0.77 22.57
CA ALA A 64 -14.83 -1.88 22.88
C ALA A 64 -15.58 -2.37 21.62
N LEU A 65 -15.84 -3.67 21.58
CA LEU A 65 -16.82 -4.28 20.69
C LEU A 65 -18.01 -4.76 21.53
N ARG A 66 -19.24 -4.38 21.12
CA ARG A 66 -20.48 -4.76 21.80
C ARG A 66 -21.42 -5.39 20.78
N ALA A 67 -22.11 -6.44 21.20
CA ALA A 67 -23.13 -7.11 20.40
C ALA A 67 -24.34 -7.47 21.27
N ASP A 68 -25.51 -7.64 20.68
CA ASP A 68 -26.74 -8.08 21.32
C ASP A 68 -26.88 -9.61 21.33
N ALA A 69 -25.92 -10.32 20.77
CA ALA A 69 -25.82 -11.78 20.76
C ALA A 69 -24.38 -12.21 21.04
N PRO A 70 -24.16 -13.47 21.44
CA PRO A 70 -22.80 -14.01 21.61
C PRO A 70 -21.98 -13.88 20.32
N VAL A 71 -20.72 -13.50 20.45
CA VAL A 71 -19.74 -13.41 19.35
C VAL A 71 -18.53 -14.28 19.68
N HIS A 72 -17.96 -14.91 18.67
CA HIS A 72 -16.78 -15.74 18.78
C HIS A 72 -15.78 -15.34 17.70
N ALA A 73 -14.49 -15.49 17.99
CA ALA A 73 -13.46 -15.30 16.97
C ALA A 73 -13.60 -16.38 15.90
N VAL A 74 -13.50 -15.98 14.64
CA VAL A 74 -13.41 -16.89 13.51
C VAL A 74 -11.95 -17.31 13.35
N VAL A 75 -11.72 -18.62 13.21
CA VAL A 75 -10.39 -19.11 12.84
C VAL A 75 -10.15 -18.82 11.37
N GLU A 76 -9.15 -18.02 11.07
CA GLU A 76 -8.77 -17.71 9.70
C GLU A 76 -8.16 -18.95 9.04
N SER A 77 -8.76 -19.42 7.96
CA SER A 77 -8.33 -20.59 7.20
C SER A 77 -7.84 -20.24 5.80
N ARG A 78 -8.05 -19.01 5.35
CA ARG A 78 -7.56 -18.53 4.04
C ARG A 78 -6.04 -18.41 4.07
N ARG A 79 -5.40 -18.58 2.91
CA ARG A 79 -3.97 -18.29 2.74
C ARG A 79 -3.67 -16.84 3.12
N ARG A 80 -2.57 -16.62 3.83
CA ARG A 80 -2.15 -15.30 4.28
C ARG A 80 -1.28 -14.62 3.24
N TRP A 81 -1.73 -13.48 2.76
CA TRP A 81 -0.94 -12.58 1.94
C TRP A 81 -0.41 -11.43 2.79
N LEU A 82 0.91 -11.40 2.96
CA LEU A 82 1.63 -10.32 3.63
C LEU A 82 2.12 -9.33 2.58
N HIS A 83 1.67 -8.10 2.66
CA HIS A 83 2.01 -7.05 1.70
C HIS A 83 2.63 -5.84 2.40
N HIS A 84 3.70 -5.28 1.81
CA HIS A 84 4.28 -4.00 2.22
C HIS A 84 4.41 -3.08 1.01
N GLY A 85 4.20 -1.79 1.24
CA GLY A 85 4.35 -0.76 0.21
C GLY A 85 4.11 0.65 0.73
N SER A 86 3.93 1.57 -0.19
CA SER A 86 3.80 3.00 0.03
C SER A 86 2.38 3.42 0.48
N SER A 87 2.11 4.74 0.41
CA SER A 87 0.75 5.30 0.53
C SER A 87 -0.24 4.74 -0.49
N ILE A 88 0.23 4.33 -1.67
CA ILE A 88 -0.60 3.69 -2.69
C ILE A 88 -1.07 2.32 -2.19
N SER A 89 -0.20 1.56 -1.54
CA SER A 89 -0.54 0.28 -0.90
C SER A 89 -1.36 0.44 0.37
N GLN A 90 -1.14 1.51 1.14
CA GLN A 90 -1.98 1.87 2.28
C GLN A 90 -3.41 2.21 1.82
N GLY A 91 -3.55 2.85 0.66
CA GLY A 91 -4.84 3.18 0.06
C GLY A 91 -5.19 4.66 0.05
N SER A 92 -4.20 5.55 -0.02
CA SER A 92 -4.45 7.00 -0.14
C SER A 92 -5.45 7.31 -1.26
N ASN A 93 -6.38 8.22 -1.00
CA ASN A 93 -7.51 8.61 -1.84
C ASN A 93 -8.60 7.55 -2.07
N ALA A 94 -8.46 6.33 -1.54
CA ALA A 94 -9.58 5.38 -1.52
C ALA A 94 -10.65 5.85 -0.53
N THR A 95 -11.92 5.79 -0.92
CA THR A 95 -13.05 6.29 -0.13
C THR A 95 -13.39 5.43 1.09
N SER A 96 -12.85 4.22 1.19
CA SER A 96 -13.03 3.32 2.33
C SER A 96 -11.94 2.26 2.38
N PRO A 97 -11.72 1.60 3.54
CA PRO A 97 -10.75 0.52 3.65
C PRO A 97 -10.97 -0.61 2.63
N THR A 98 -12.21 -0.95 2.36
CA THR A 98 -12.57 -2.00 1.40
C THR A 98 -12.51 -1.56 -0.06
N ALA A 99 -12.20 -0.29 -0.32
CA ALA A 99 -12.01 0.26 -1.66
C ALA A 99 -10.53 0.36 -2.06
N THR A 100 -9.61 0.05 -1.16
CA THR A 100 -8.16 0.02 -1.46
C THR A 100 -7.83 -1.14 -2.40
N TRP A 101 -6.83 -0.98 -3.26
CA TRP A 101 -6.48 -2.02 -4.24
C TRP A 101 -6.05 -3.32 -3.58
N THR A 102 -5.35 -3.24 -2.45
CA THR A 102 -4.87 -4.41 -1.72
C THR A 102 -6.00 -5.23 -1.15
N VAL A 103 -6.99 -4.59 -0.49
CA VAL A 103 -8.14 -5.28 0.11
C VAL A 103 -9.05 -5.86 -0.97
N ARG A 104 -9.28 -5.12 -2.07
CA ARG A 104 -10.07 -5.64 -3.20
C ARG A 104 -9.39 -6.82 -3.87
N ALA A 105 -8.09 -6.76 -4.11
CA ALA A 105 -7.34 -7.88 -4.67
C ALA A 105 -7.39 -9.11 -3.77
N ALA A 106 -7.24 -8.93 -2.45
CA ALA A 106 -7.37 -10.02 -1.48
C ALA A 106 -8.76 -10.67 -1.50
N ALA A 107 -9.83 -9.86 -1.63
CA ALA A 107 -11.19 -10.36 -1.73
C ALA A 107 -11.41 -11.18 -3.00
N VAL A 108 -10.91 -10.71 -4.15
CA VAL A 108 -10.99 -11.44 -5.43
C VAL A 108 -10.19 -12.75 -5.38
N ALA A 109 -8.98 -12.71 -4.80
CA ALA A 109 -8.11 -13.87 -4.67
C ALA A 109 -8.54 -14.86 -3.56
N GLY A 110 -9.49 -14.49 -2.70
CA GLY A 110 -9.92 -15.32 -1.57
C GLY A 110 -8.84 -15.53 -0.51
N VAL A 111 -7.94 -14.56 -0.32
CA VAL A 111 -6.84 -14.62 0.63
C VAL A 111 -7.06 -13.69 1.83
N SER A 112 -6.40 -13.96 2.94
CA SER A 112 -6.38 -13.09 4.13
C SER A 112 -5.20 -12.13 4.03
N LEU A 113 -5.48 -10.83 4.02
CA LEU A 113 -4.47 -9.78 3.84
C LEU A 113 -3.94 -9.25 5.18
N VAL A 114 -2.62 -9.20 5.29
CA VAL A 114 -1.91 -8.34 6.25
C VAL A 114 -1.25 -7.22 5.44
N ASN A 115 -1.81 -6.01 5.51
CA ASN A 115 -1.31 -4.86 4.77
C ASN A 115 -0.40 -3.99 5.64
N LEU A 116 0.87 -3.93 5.29
CA LEU A 116 1.89 -3.04 5.84
C LEU A 116 2.19 -1.90 4.84
N GLY A 117 1.17 -1.34 4.22
CA GLY A 117 1.29 -0.12 3.43
C GLY A 117 1.50 1.08 4.36
N PHE A 118 2.59 1.82 4.18
CA PHE A 118 2.95 2.97 5.00
C PHE A 118 3.12 4.23 4.14
N GLY A 119 2.22 5.19 4.34
CA GLY A 119 2.26 6.47 3.63
C GLY A 119 3.58 7.20 3.85
N GLY A 120 4.34 7.42 2.77
CA GLY A 120 5.67 8.01 2.84
C GLY A 120 6.75 7.11 3.43
N GLY A 121 6.41 5.90 3.91
CA GLY A 121 7.25 5.06 4.75
C GLY A 121 7.75 3.76 4.12
N ALA A 122 7.60 3.53 2.82
CA ALA A 122 8.22 2.38 2.15
C ALA A 122 9.68 2.70 1.78
N LEU A 123 10.55 2.74 2.78
CA LEU A 123 11.91 3.28 2.71
C LEU A 123 13.01 2.22 2.81
N LEU A 124 12.66 0.93 2.64
CA LEU A 124 13.57 -0.22 2.80
C LEU A 124 14.11 -0.36 4.24
N ASP A 125 13.26 -0.07 5.22
CA ASP A 125 13.63 -0.08 6.62
C ASP A 125 13.90 -1.50 7.15
N PRO A 126 15.04 -1.72 7.83
CA PRO A 126 15.38 -3.04 8.39
C PRO A 126 14.38 -3.53 9.44
N PHE A 127 13.71 -2.62 10.18
CA PHE A 127 12.70 -3.01 11.17
C PHE A 127 11.42 -3.52 10.49
N THR A 128 11.00 -2.93 9.36
CA THR A 128 9.87 -3.45 8.55
C THR A 128 10.22 -4.83 7.98
N ALA A 129 11.42 -5.00 7.44
CA ALA A 129 11.87 -6.28 6.94
C ALA A 129 11.86 -7.38 8.04
N ARG A 130 12.28 -7.04 9.28
CA ARG A 130 12.20 -7.97 10.42
C ARG A 130 10.77 -8.30 10.82
N VAL A 131 9.86 -7.32 10.81
CA VAL A 131 8.43 -7.59 11.04
C VAL A 131 7.90 -8.55 9.99
N MET A 132 8.21 -8.34 8.71
CA MET A 132 7.79 -9.25 7.64
C MET A 132 8.41 -10.64 7.78
N ARG A 133 9.67 -10.75 8.17
CA ARG A 133 10.34 -12.02 8.48
C ARG A 133 9.60 -12.83 9.54
N ASP A 134 9.11 -12.15 10.58
CA ASP A 134 8.56 -12.78 11.78
C ASP A 134 7.03 -13.01 11.68
N GLN A 135 6.36 -12.44 10.69
CA GLN A 135 4.92 -12.64 10.46
C GLN A 135 4.66 -13.89 9.62
N PRO A 136 3.74 -14.77 10.01
CA PRO A 136 3.35 -15.91 9.15
C PRO A 136 2.77 -15.43 7.82
N ALA A 137 3.23 -16.01 6.72
CA ALA A 137 2.74 -15.70 5.38
C ALA A 137 2.81 -16.91 4.44
N ASP A 138 1.80 -17.08 3.59
CA ASP A 138 1.75 -18.06 2.50
C ASP A 138 2.10 -17.42 1.15
N ALA A 139 2.06 -16.10 1.09
CA ALA A 139 2.45 -15.28 -0.06
C ALA A 139 2.93 -13.92 0.44
N ILE A 140 3.98 -13.37 -0.17
CA ILE A 140 4.56 -12.07 0.19
C ILE A 140 4.64 -11.17 -1.02
N SER A 141 4.35 -9.88 -0.87
CA SER A 141 4.63 -8.88 -1.91
C SER A 141 5.15 -7.58 -1.36
N LEU A 142 6.00 -6.90 -2.13
CA LEU A 142 6.66 -5.63 -1.80
C LEU A 142 6.45 -4.64 -2.94
N GLU A 143 5.70 -3.56 -2.72
CA GLU A 143 5.61 -2.43 -3.67
C GLU A 143 6.66 -1.39 -3.27
N LEU A 144 7.70 -1.24 -4.08
CA LEU A 144 8.90 -0.48 -3.74
C LEU A 144 9.19 0.61 -4.77
N GLY A 145 9.61 1.77 -4.28
CA GLY A 145 10.31 2.76 -5.09
C GLY A 145 9.77 4.17 -5.03
N ILE A 146 8.44 4.39 -5.04
CA ILE A 146 7.89 5.76 -5.08
C ILE A 146 8.37 6.60 -3.87
N ASN A 147 8.42 6.04 -2.67
CA ASN A 147 8.88 6.78 -1.50
C ASN A 147 10.40 7.05 -1.53
N LEU A 148 11.19 6.17 -2.15
CA LEU A 148 12.62 6.41 -2.33
C LEU A 148 12.91 7.59 -3.25
N VAL A 149 12.08 7.77 -4.26
CA VAL A 149 12.16 8.86 -5.22
C VAL A 149 11.60 10.15 -4.61
N ASN A 150 10.36 10.12 -4.13
CA ASN A 150 9.67 11.34 -3.70
C ASN A 150 10.26 11.99 -2.43
N THR A 151 11.01 11.23 -1.62
CA THR A 151 11.75 11.77 -0.47
C THR A 151 13.23 12.11 -0.79
N ASP A 152 13.68 11.81 -2.02
CA ASP A 152 15.12 11.91 -2.41
C ASP A 152 16.03 11.19 -1.40
N LEU A 153 15.59 10.01 -0.92
CA LEU A 153 16.15 9.34 0.23
C LEU A 153 17.60 8.86 0.01
N MET A 154 17.87 8.31 -1.17
CA MET A 154 19.16 7.68 -1.45
C MET A 154 19.58 7.84 -2.91
N ARG A 155 20.81 7.42 -3.18
CA ARG A 155 21.36 7.36 -4.55
C ARG A 155 21.36 5.92 -5.05
N LEU A 156 21.41 5.75 -6.37
CA LEU A 156 21.45 4.47 -7.05
C LEU A 156 22.47 3.49 -6.44
N ARG A 157 23.65 3.98 -6.05
CA ARG A 157 24.70 3.15 -5.40
C ARG A 157 24.23 2.49 -4.10
N ALA A 158 23.31 3.12 -3.37
CA ALA A 158 22.80 2.60 -2.10
C ALA A 158 21.55 1.71 -2.29
N LEU A 159 20.81 1.87 -3.38
CA LEU A 159 19.57 1.17 -3.65
C LEU A 159 19.75 -0.35 -3.71
N GLY A 160 20.71 -0.83 -4.50
CA GLY A 160 20.95 -2.26 -4.65
C GLY A 160 21.22 -2.97 -3.32
N PRO A 161 22.25 -2.54 -2.53
CA PRO A 161 22.50 -3.11 -1.20
C PRO A 161 21.31 -3.05 -0.25
N ALA A 162 20.51 -1.97 -0.26
CA ALA A 162 19.35 -1.83 0.60
C ALA A 162 18.24 -2.84 0.22
N VAL A 163 17.93 -2.96 -1.08
CA VAL A 163 16.95 -3.95 -1.57
C VAL A 163 17.41 -5.38 -1.24
N HIS A 164 18.67 -5.72 -1.52
CA HIS A 164 19.20 -7.04 -1.15
C HIS A 164 19.07 -7.31 0.35
N GLY A 165 19.40 -6.33 1.22
CA GLY A 165 19.32 -6.48 2.67
C GLY A 165 17.87 -6.72 3.17
N VAL A 166 16.88 -6.05 2.59
CA VAL A 166 15.46 -6.30 2.88
C VAL A 166 15.06 -7.71 2.45
N LEU A 167 15.38 -8.09 1.22
CA LEU A 167 15.04 -9.41 0.68
C LEU A 167 15.72 -10.55 1.46
N ASP A 168 16.99 -10.41 1.84
CA ASP A 168 17.70 -11.38 2.67
C ASP A 168 17.04 -11.52 4.04
N THR A 169 16.73 -10.40 4.69
CA THR A 169 16.08 -10.41 5.99
C THR A 169 14.71 -11.12 5.94
N ILE A 170 13.91 -10.89 4.90
CA ILE A 170 12.63 -11.58 4.73
C ILE A 170 12.86 -13.08 4.48
N ARG A 171 13.83 -13.44 3.65
CA ARG A 171 14.16 -14.84 3.34
C ARG A 171 14.68 -15.63 4.54
N ASP A 172 15.27 -14.98 5.56
CA ASP A 172 15.64 -15.65 6.81
C ASP A 172 14.44 -16.31 7.51
N GLY A 173 13.23 -15.74 7.39
CA GLY A 173 11.99 -16.31 7.95
C GLY A 173 11.11 -17.03 6.93
N HIS A 174 11.30 -16.75 5.64
CA HIS A 174 10.47 -17.23 4.52
C HIS A 174 11.31 -17.78 3.37
N PRO A 175 12.07 -18.88 3.57
CA PRO A 175 13.01 -19.37 2.57
C PRO A 175 12.34 -19.76 1.25
N ASP A 176 11.13 -20.33 1.31
CA ASP A 176 10.43 -20.88 0.14
C ASP A 176 9.08 -20.19 -0.16
N THR A 177 8.65 -19.24 0.66
CA THR A 177 7.39 -18.54 0.44
C THR A 177 7.45 -17.72 -0.87
N PRO A 178 6.46 -17.84 -1.77
CA PRO A 178 6.40 -17.00 -2.96
C PRO A 178 6.48 -15.51 -2.61
N LEU A 179 7.45 -14.81 -3.20
CA LEU A 179 7.74 -13.40 -2.96
C LEU A 179 7.71 -12.62 -4.27
N LEU A 180 6.81 -11.66 -4.35
CA LEU A 180 6.62 -10.80 -5.52
C LEU A 180 7.11 -9.38 -5.23
N VAL A 181 8.17 -8.95 -5.91
CA VAL A 181 8.59 -7.55 -5.93
C VAL A 181 7.78 -6.83 -6.99
N ILE A 182 7.09 -5.77 -6.59
CA ILE A 182 6.31 -4.91 -7.48
C ILE A 182 7.10 -3.62 -7.65
N SER A 183 7.50 -3.32 -8.88
CA SER A 183 8.16 -2.06 -9.18
C SER A 183 7.14 -0.90 -9.16
N PRO A 184 7.57 0.37 -9.14
CA PRO A 184 6.63 1.49 -9.05
C PRO A 184 5.58 1.47 -10.17
N VAL A 185 4.33 1.75 -9.82
CA VAL A 185 3.28 2.07 -10.78
C VAL A 185 3.64 3.35 -11.55
N LEU A 186 2.92 3.65 -12.63
CA LEU A 186 3.13 4.90 -13.35
C LEU A 186 2.83 6.10 -12.44
N CYS A 187 3.78 7.02 -12.35
CA CYS A 187 3.59 8.35 -11.75
C CYS A 187 4.29 9.38 -12.64
N PRO A 188 3.54 10.06 -13.53
CA PRO A 188 4.12 10.88 -14.61
C PRO A 188 5.16 11.90 -14.14
N MET A 189 4.98 12.49 -12.95
CA MET A 189 5.90 13.53 -12.46
C MET A 189 7.28 12.99 -12.07
N HIS A 190 7.42 11.68 -11.84
CA HIS A 190 8.66 11.07 -11.36
C HIS A 190 9.23 10.00 -12.30
N GLU A 191 8.65 9.84 -13.49
CA GLU A 191 9.16 8.83 -14.44
C GLU A 191 10.63 9.07 -14.81
N ASP A 192 10.96 10.32 -15.12
CA ASP A 192 12.28 10.79 -15.53
C ASP A 192 12.82 11.95 -14.66
N THR A 193 12.04 12.41 -13.70
CA THR A 193 12.39 13.53 -12.83
C THR A 193 12.57 13.04 -11.40
N PRO A 194 13.77 13.22 -10.80
CA PRO A 194 14.03 12.79 -9.43
C PRO A 194 13.27 13.63 -8.40
N GLY A 195 13.23 13.13 -7.18
CA GLY A 195 12.72 13.88 -6.04
C GLY A 195 13.64 15.06 -5.62
N PRO A 196 13.24 15.80 -4.58
CA PRO A 196 12.07 15.50 -3.76
C PRO A 196 10.74 15.91 -4.38
N THR A 197 9.65 15.34 -3.84
CA THR A 197 8.29 15.82 -4.09
C THR A 197 7.99 17.00 -3.17
N ALA A 198 7.33 18.03 -3.69
CA ALA A 198 6.78 19.12 -2.90
C ALA A 198 5.25 19.17 -3.01
N VAL A 199 4.63 19.66 -1.96
CA VAL A 199 3.22 20.02 -1.98
C VAL A 199 3.03 21.25 -2.85
N ASP A 200 2.04 21.22 -3.72
CA ASP A 200 1.61 22.36 -4.54
C ASP A 200 0.25 22.86 -4.06
N LEU A 201 0.26 24.01 -3.42
CA LEU A 201 -0.93 24.67 -2.87
C LEU A 201 -1.61 25.62 -3.84
N SER A 202 -1.19 25.64 -5.12
CA SER A 202 -1.75 26.57 -6.14
C SER A 202 -3.25 26.39 -6.35
N ARG A 203 -3.79 25.21 -6.01
CA ARG A 203 -5.21 24.87 -6.08
C ARG A 203 -5.89 24.72 -4.72
N LEU A 204 -5.29 25.22 -3.65
CA LEU A 204 -5.85 25.10 -2.30
C LEU A 204 -7.20 25.83 -2.17
N SER A 205 -7.38 26.97 -2.88
CA SER A 205 -8.66 27.68 -2.93
C SER A 205 -9.81 26.85 -3.56
N GLU A 206 -9.48 25.81 -4.32
CA GLU A 206 -10.41 24.84 -4.89
C GLU A 206 -10.58 23.59 -3.96
N GLY A 207 -9.99 23.61 -2.76
CA GLY A 207 -9.97 22.46 -1.85
C GLY A 207 -9.05 21.32 -2.31
N ARG A 208 -8.11 21.59 -3.21
CA ARG A 208 -7.21 20.59 -3.80
C ARG A 208 -5.76 20.82 -3.37
N VAL A 209 -5.15 19.79 -2.85
CA VAL A 209 -3.69 19.70 -2.62
C VAL A 209 -3.10 18.84 -3.73
N LEU A 210 -2.11 19.34 -4.42
CA LEU A 210 -1.41 18.63 -5.48
C LEU A 210 0.03 18.36 -5.07
N PHE A 211 0.67 17.42 -5.77
CA PHE A 211 2.09 17.13 -5.62
C PHE A 211 2.83 17.43 -6.93
N ARG A 212 4.10 17.81 -6.80
CA ARG A 212 4.97 18.05 -7.96
C ARG A 212 6.41 17.61 -7.64
N ALA A 213 7.11 17.09 -8.64
CA ALA A 213 8.54 16.87 -8.56
C ALA A 213 9.29 18.22 -8.52
N THR A 214 10.36 18.29 -7.75
CA THR A 214 11.20 19.49 -7.63
C THR A 214 12.68 19.24 -7.91
N GLY A 215 13.08 17.98 -8.15
CA GLY A 215 14.44 17.64 -8.51
C GLY A 215 14.82 18.07 -9.94
N ASP A 216 16.11 18.09 -10.19
CA ASP A 216 16.68 18.35 -11.51
C ASP A 216 16.99 17.02 -12.22
N PRO A 217 16.42 16.74 -13.40
CA PRO A 217 16.75 15.56 -14.19
C PRO A 217 18.25 15.36 -14.45
N ALA A 218 19.03 16.43 -14.54
CA ALA A 218 20.47 16.35 -14.71
C ALA A 218 21.18 15.67 -13.54
N GLU A 219 20.60 15.68 -12.33
CA GLU A 219 21.19 15.04 -11.13
C GLU A 219 21.13 13.52 -11.16
N THR A 220 20.41 12.92 -12.12
CA THR A 220 20.46 11.46 -12.37
C THR A 220 21.87 11.01 -12.71
N ALA A 221 22.68 11.85 -13.35
CA ALA A 221 24.09 11.60 -13.58
C ALA A 221 24.92 11.46 -12.27
N ALA A 222 24.45 12.10 -11.19
CA ALA A 222 25.03 11.97 -9.84
C ALA A 222 24.34 10.84 -9.02
N GLY A 223 23.50 10.03 -9.65
CA GLY A 223 22.87 8.86 -9.08
C GLY A 223 21.56 9.13 -8.34
N LYS A 224 20.91 10.28 -8.54
CA LYS A 224 19.53 10.47 -8.07
C LYS A 224 18.59 9.49 -8.76
N LEU A 225 17.56 9.07 -8.02
CA LEU A 225 16.61 8.07 -8.48
C LEU A 225 15.42 8.71 -9.17
N THR A 226 15.02 8.12 -10.29
CA THR A 226 13.71 8.30 -10.92
C THR A 226 12.97 6.95 -10.86
N LEU A 227 11.69 6.93 -11.19
CA LEU A 227 10.94 5.67 -11.20
C LEU A 227 11.44 4.71 -12.27
N ASP A 228 11.88 5.23 -13.40
CA ASP A 228 12.46 4.38 -14.46
C ASP A 228 13.79 3.73 -14.02
N ILE A 229 14.66 4.50 -13.36
CA ILE A 229 15.90 3.96 -12.76
C ILE A 229 15.59 2.89 -11.71
N VAL A 230 14.61 3.13 -10.83
CA VAL A 230 14.22 2.16 -9.79
C VAL A 230 13.66 0.88 -10.41
N ARG A 231 12.79 0.97 -11.42
CA ARG A 231 12.26 -0.22 -12.12
C ARG A 231 13.38 -1.04 -12.76
N THR A 232 14.30 -0.38 -13.44
CA THR A 232 15.44 -1.02 -14.08
C THR A 232 16.29 -1.77 -13.05
N GLU A 233 16.57 -1.12 -11.91
CA GLU A 233 17.41 -1.72 -10.87
C GLU A 233 16.71 -2.87 -10.15
N LEU A 234 15.41 -2.75 -9.83
CA LEU A 234 14.62 -3.82 -9.24
C LEU A 234 14.55 -5.04 -10.18
N ALA A 235 14.35 -4.80 -11.48
CA ALA A 235 14.34 -5.88 -12.48
C ALA A 235 15.70 -6.60 -12.53
N ARG A 236 16.80 -5.86 -12.51
CA ARG A 236 18.16 -6.42 -12.49
C ARG A 236 18.41 -7.26 -11.22
N ILE A 237 18.01 -6.74 -10.04
CA ILE A 237 18.19 -7.42 -8.76
C ILE A 237 17.37 -8.72 -8.73
N VAL A 238 16.09 -8.66 -9.08
CA VAL A 238 15.23 -9.86 -9.07
C VAL A 238 15.73 -10.90 -10.05
N ALA A 239 16.08 -10.52 -11.28
CA ALA A 239 16.64 -11.46 -12.26
C ALA A 239 17.93 -12.12 -11.76
N GLN A 240 18.80 -11.38 -11.07
CA GLN A 240 20.03 -11.93 -10.48
C GLN A 240 19.70 -12.93 -9.36
N ARG A 241 18.71 -12.64 -8.51
CA ARG A 241 18.34 -13.49 -7.38
C ARG A 241 17.60 -14.75 -7.80
N GLN A 242 16.80 -14.68 -8.86
CA GLN A 242 16.08 -15.85 -9.42
C GLN A 242 17.00 -17.02 -9.80
N ALA A 243 18.28 -16.78 -10.03
CA ALA A 243 19.25 -17.85 -10.27
C ALA A 243 19.42 -18.80 -9.07
N GLY A 244 19.15 -18.32 -7.84
CA GLY A 244 19.25 -19.11 -6.61
C GLY A 244 17.95 -19.16 -5.80
N ASP A 245 16.92 -18.45 -6.21
CA ASP A 245 15.63 -18.33 -5.53
C ASP A 245 14.47 -18.40 -6.54
N PRO A 246 13.99 -19.62 -6.85
CA PRO A 246 12.92 -19.81 -7.83
C PRO A 246 11.55 -19.26 -7.37
N HIS A 247 11.41 -18.94 -6.08
CA HIS A 247 10.19 -18.40 -5.51
C HIS A 247 10.17 -16.86 -5.46
N MET A 248 11.18 -16.20 -6.06
CA MET A 248 11.21 -14.75 -6.19
C MET A 248 10.73 -14.34 -7.58
N HIS A 249 9.83 -13.35 -7.61
CA HIS A 249 9.20 -12.89 -8.85
C HIS A 249 9.19 -11.36 -8.92
N LEU A 250 9.08 -10.84 -10.14
CA LEU A 250 8.92 -9.40 -10.40
C LEU A 250 7.60 -9.14 -11.12
N LEU A 251 6.90 -8.09 -10.70
CA LEU A 251 5.78 -7.49 -11.44
C LEU A 251 6.14 -6.04 -11.77
N ASP A 252 6.11 -5.70 -13.05
CA ASP A 252 6.21 -4.28 -13.45
C ASP A 252 4.93 -3.55 -13.04
N GLY A 253 5.05 -2.59 -12.11
CA GLY A 253 3.90 -1.84 -11.59
C GLY A 253 3.12 -1.08 -12.68
N ARG A 254 3.75 -0.79 -13.82
CA ARG A 254 3.08 -0.22 -14.98
C ARG A 254 2.06 -1.17 -15.61
N THR A 255 2.05 -2.46 -15.26
CA THR A 255 0.99 -3.38 -15.64
C THR A 255 -0.29 -3.16 -14.83
N LEU A 256 -0.17 -2.59 -13.63
CA LEU A 256 -1.29 -2.26 -12.76
C LEU A 256 -1.93 -0.91 -13.12
N TYR A 257 -1.09 0.11 -13.37
CA TYR A 257 -1.53 1.43 -13.81
C TYR A 257 -0.61 1.94 -14.93
N ARG A 258 -1.17 2.13 -16.11
CA ARG A 258 -0.49 2.34 -17.40
C ARG A 258 -0.62 3.78 -17.87
N ALA A 259 0.20 4.18 -18.84
CA ALA A 259 0.07 5.49 -19.47
C ALA A 259 -1.31 5.71 -20.14
N ALA A 260 -1.92 4.66 -20.70
CA ALA A 260 -3.25 4.73 -21.26
C ALA A 260 -4.33 4.96 -20.19
N ASP A 261 -4.13 4.41 -18.99
CA ASP A 261 -5.06 4.61 -17.87
C ASP A 261 -4.97 6.05 -17.34
N ALA A 262 -3.78 6.62 -17.27
CA ALA A 262 -3.57 8.01 -16.83
C ALA A 262 -4.29 9.05 -17.69
N ALA A 263 -4.62 8.71 -18.92
CA ALA A 263 -5.38 9.57 -19.81
C ALA A 263 -6.90 9.61 -19.46
N THR A 264 -7.42 8.53 -18.88
CA THR A 264 -8.84 8.38 -18.55
C THR A 264 -9.13 8.42 -17.05
N LEU A 265 -8.19 7.98 -16.23
CA LEU A 265 -8.21 7.96 -14.77
C LEU A 265 -6.94 8.66 -14.24
N PRO A 266 -6.81 9.98 -14.40
CA PRO A 266 -5.62 10.68 -13.93
C PRO A 266 -5.53 10.64 -12.40
N LEU A 267 -4.32 10.61 -11.87
CA LEU A 267 -4.09 10.70 -10.42
C LEU A 267 -4.58 12.09 -9.92
N PRO A 268 -5.57 12.15 -9.02
CA PRO A 268 -6.27 13.40 -8.70
C PRO A 268 -5.39 14.46 -8.04
N ASP A 269 -4.35 14.03 -7.33
CA ASP A 269 -3.36 14.91 -6.70
C ASP A 269 -1.98 14.87 -7.40
N GLY A 270 -1.88 14.13 -8.51
CA GLY A 270 -0.65 13.91 -9.27
C GLY A 270 0.21 12.76 -8.75
N LEU A 271 -0.17 12.14 -7.62
CA LEU A 271 0.64 11.09 -6.97
C LEU A 271 -0.16 9.82 -6.66
N HIS A 272 -1.36 9.96 -6.09
CA HIS A 272 -2.11 8.84 -5.55
C HIS A 272 -3.32 8.49 -6.43
N PRO A 273 -3.62 7.19 -6.60
CA PRO A 273 -4.83 6.72 -7.27
C PRO A 273 -6.08 7.06 -6.47
N ASP A 274 -7.18 7.32 -7.15
CA ASP A 274 -8.51 7.38 -6.55
C ASP A 274 -9.16 6.00 -6.43
N THR A 275 -10.37 5.95 -5.89
CA THR A 275 -11.13 4.70 -5.68
C THR A 275 -11.33 3.88 -6.97
N GLU A 276 -11.54 4.54 -8.11
CA GLU A 276 -11.75 3.87 -9.39
C GLU A 276 -10.44 3.28 -9.91
N THR A 277 -9.36 4.03 -9.79
CA THR A 277 -8.02 3.57 -10.14
C THR A 277 -7.56 2.44 -9.21
N HIS A 278 -7.87 2.51 -7.91
CA HIS A 278 -7.65 1.39 -6.98
C HIS A 278 -8.39 0.13 -7.41
N ALA A 279 -9.63 0.25 -7.89
CA ALA A 279 -10.40 -0.89 -8.39
C ALA A 279 -9.71 -1.53 -9.60
N LEU A 280 -9.31 -0.72 -10.58
CA LEU A 280 -8.59 -1.18 -11.77
C LEU A 280 -7.28 -1.91 -11.41
N MET A 281 -6.50 -1.32 -10.50
CA MET A 281 -5.25 -1.94 -10.02
C MET A 281 -5.50 -3.28 -9.32
N ALA A 282 -6.56 -3.36 -8.52
CA ALA A 282 -6.92 -4.57 -7.79
C ALA A 282 -7.27 -5.73 -8.73
N ASP A 283 -8.12 -5.49 -9.72
CA ASP A 283 -8.55 -6.49 -10.67
C ASP A 283 -7.35 -7.06 -11.46
N ARG A 284 -6.47 -6.16 -11.94
CA ARG A 284 -5.23 -6.55 -12.63
C ARG A 284 -4.27 -7.30 -11.72
N PHE A 285 -4.08 -6.83 -10.48
CA PHE A 285 -3.19 -7.51 -9.55
C PHE A 285 -3.71 -8.90 -9.17
N ALA A 286 -5.00 -9.06 -8.92
CA ALA A 286 -5.59 -10.36 -8.63
C ALA A 286 -5.35 -11.35 -9.77
N GLU A 287 -5.50 -10.92 -11.01
CA GLU A 287 -5.21 -11.76 -12.19
C GLU A 287 -3.72 -12.09 -12.31
N LEU A 288 -2.85 -11.07 -12.25
CA LEU A 288 -1.41 -11.21 -12.53
C LEU A 288 -0.64 -11.90 -11.39
N ALA A 289 -1.10 -11.76 -10.15
CA ALA A 289 -0.40 -12.30 -8.98
C ALA A 289 -1.03 -13.59 -8.42
N PHE A 290 -2.36 -13.73 -8.49
CA PHE A 290 -3.10 -14.85 -7.91
C PHE A 290 -3.89 -15.69 -8.93
N GLY A 291 -3.92 -15.30 -10.20
CA GLY A 291 -4.57 -16.09 -11.25
C GLY A 291 -3.92 -17.46 -11.44
N PRO A 292 -4.52 -18.36 -12.22
CA PRO A 292 -3.96 -19.71 -12.45
C PRO A 292 -2.53 -19.67 -12.98
N GLY A 293 -1.59 -20.28 -12.25
CA GLY A 293 -0.17 -20.30 -12.59
C GLY A 293 0.59 -18.99 -12.36
N ALA A 294 -0.04 -18.03 -11.71
CA ALA A 294 0.59 -16.77 -11.34
C ALA A 294 1.54 -16.94 -10.13
N PRO A 295 2.44 -15.97 -9.89
CA PRO A 295 3.51 -16.08 -8.88
C PRO A 295 3.04 -16.39 -7.45
N LEU A 296 1.86 -15.94 -7.05
CA LEU A 296 1.32 -16.10 -5.70
C LEU A 296 0.11 -17.06 -5.66
N SER A 297 -0.16 -17.76 -6.75
CA SER A 297 -1.32 -18.69 -6.86
C SER A 297 -1.24 -19.90 -5.93
#